data_625ff704a12f5dbbebd5db1807bd0a29
#
_entry.id   625ff704a12f5dbbebd5db1807bd0a29
#
_cell.length_a   1.000
_cell.length_b   1.000
_cell.length_c   1.000
_cell.angle_alpha   90.00
_cell.angle_beta   90.00
_cell.angle_gamma   90.00
#
_symmetry.space_group_name_H-M   'P 1'
#
loop_
_entity.id
_entity.type
_entity.pdbx_description
1 polymer ?
#
loop_
_entity_poly.entity_id
_entity_poly.type
_entity_poly.pdbx_seq_one_letter_code
_entity_poly.pdbx_strand_id
1 'polypeptide(L)'
;MREVELKSVVDDVLSRRAQVEAAGGKLVYAGRLLDRRYDYPDRSLTIRDHVLRIRVYESGAVQKAMLDWKGETRYEHGFKVREEVSTPVEDADALTKILEMLGFVVTIEVDRQIAQYELGDAVVRFEEYPEMDPLVEVEGTPEAIEHAISLIGLPRTGFTSERLTDFVAHYEARTGRRAVLSNSANSAGRQ
;
A
#
# COMPACT_ATOMS: atom_id res chain seq x y z
N MET A 1 -3.48 -5.68 15.43
CA MET A 1 -2.04 -5.98 15.27
C MET A 1 -1.30 -4.66 15.18
N ARG A 2 -0.03 -4.58 15.60
CA ARG A 2 0.81 -3.37 15.45
C ARG A 2 1.58 -3.51 14.12
N GLU A 3 1.32 -2.61 13.17
CA GLU A 3 2.02 -2.52 11.90
C GLU A 3 3.19 -1.54 12.03
N VAL A 4 4.38 -1.94 11.58
CA VAL A 4 5.58 -1.09 11.49
C VAL A 4 6.12 -1.20 10.08
N GLU A 5 6.31 -0.07 9.38
CA GLU A 5 6.70 -0.05 7.98
C GLU A 5 7.67 1.09 7.63
N LEU A 6 8.46 0.88 6.60
CA LEU A 6 9.20 1.91 5.86
C LEU A 6 8.98 1.74 4.35
N LYS A 7 9.08 2.84 3.60
CA LYS A 7 8.91 2.87 2.14
C LYS A 7 10.09 3.58 1.45
N SER A 8 10.34 3.17 0.21
CA SER A 8 11.31 3.84 -0.67
C SER A 8 10.84 3.80 -2.11
N VAL A 9 11.27 4.76 -2.92
CA VAL A 9 11.18 4.68 -4.38
C VAL A 9 12.15 3.61 -4.88
N VAL A 10 11.73 2.86 -5.92
CA VAL A 10 12.52 1.81 -6.55
C VAL A 10 13.02 2.29 -7.91
N ASP A 11 14.30 2.10 -8.18
CA ASP A 11 14.94 2.44 -9.45
C ASP A 11 14.65 1.42 -10.56
N ASP A 12 14.75 0.12 -10.24
CA ASP A 12 14.51 -1.01 -11.14
C ASP A 12 13.85 -2.16 -10.37
N VAL A 13 12.53 -2.28 -10.53
CA VAL A 13 11.72 -3.26 -9.80
C VAL A 13 12.19 -4.70 -10.06
N LEU A 14 12.51 -5.04 -11.31
CA LEU A 14 12.92 -6.41 -11.68
C LEU A 14 14.26 -6.77 -11.02
N SER A 15 15.23 -5.85 -11.07
CA SER A 15 16.54 -6.04 -10.44
C SER A 15 16.41 -6.19 -8.92
N ARG A 16 15.60 -5.36 -8.28
CA ARG A 16 15.42 -5.39 -6.81
C ARG A 16 14.67 -6.63 -6.35
N ARG A 17 13.68 -7.09 -7.10
CA ARG A 17 13.01 -8.37 -6.84
C ARG A 17 13.96 -9.55 -6.94
N ALA A 18 14.82 -9.57 -7.98
CA ALA A 18 15.84 -10.62 -8.13
C ALA A 18 16.83 -10.63 -6.94
N GLN A 19 17.19 -9.47 -6.38
CA GLN A 19 18.01 -9.39 -5.18
C GLN A 19 17.31 -9.96 -3.94
N VAL A 20 16.03 -9.66 -3.75
CA VAL A 20 15.21 -10.24 -2.67
C VAL A 20 15.15 -11.77 -2.81
N GLU A 21 14.91 -12.27 -4.00
CA GLU A 21 14.87 -13.72 -4.29
C GLU A 21 16.23 -14.39 -4.05
N ALA A 22 17.33 -13.77 -4.51
CA ALA A 22 18.70 -14.26 -4.27
C ALA A 22 19.06 -14.26 -2.76
N ALA A 23 18.48 -13.36 -1.98
CA ALA A 23 18.65 -13.31 -0.53
C ALA A 23 17.74 -14.33 0.23
N GLY A 24 16.99 -15.17 -0.50
CA GLY A 24 16.11 -16.19 0.07
C GLY A 24 14.67 -15.74 0.29
N GLY A 25 14.29 -14.57 -0.26
CA GLY A 25 12.91 -14.09 -0.24
C GLY A 25 11.98 -15.02 -1.01
N LYS A 26 10.83 -15.36 -0.40
CA LYS A 26 9.82 -16.22 -1.00
C LYS A 26 8.66 -15.38 -1.51
N LEU A 27 8.39 -15.44 -2.81
CA LEU A 27 7.22 -14.79 -3.40
C LEU A 27 5.95 -15.45 -2.84
N VAL A 28 5.14 -14.69 -2.13
CA VAL A 28 3.87 -15.15 -1.54
C VAL A 28 2.64 -14.62 -2.30
N TYR A 29 2.81 -13.51 -3.03
CA TYR A 29 1.75 -12.97 -3.87
C TYR A 29 2.34 -12.15 -5.02
N ALA A 30 1.76 -12.30 -6.23
CA ALA A 30 1.97 -11.39 -7.34
C ALA A 30 0.65 -11.20 -8.09
N GLY A 31 0.26 -9.96 -8.36
CA GLY A 31 -0.99 -9.63 -9.02
C GLY A 31 -1.45 -8.20 -8.76
N ARG A 32 -2.68 -7.93 -9.15
CA ARG A 32 -3.33 -6.63 -8.95
C ARG A 32 -3.82 -6.49 -7.51
N LEU A 33 -3.66 -5.31 -6.95
CA LEU A 33 -4.24 -4.91 -5.67
C LEU A 33 -5.04 -3.62 -5.87
N LEU A 34 -6.36 -3.73 -5.66
CA LEU A 34 -7.28 -2.59 -5.65
C LEU A 34 -7.61 -2.24 -4.20
N ASP A 35 -7.30 -1.01 -3.80
CA ASP A 35 -7.66 -0.41 -2.52
C ASP A 35 -8.76 0.63 -2.73
N ARG A 36 -9.90 0.50 -2.04
CA ARG A 36 -10.91 1.55 -1.92
C ARG A 36 -10.98 2.00 -0.47
N ARG A 37 -10.67 3.29 -0.23
CA ARG A 37 -10.77 3.91 1.09
C ARG A 37 -12.11 4.58 1.25
N TYR A 38 -12.73 4.33 2.39
CA TYR A 38 -14.06 4.83 2.76
C TYR A 38 -13.95 5.84 3.88
N ASP A 39 -14.76 6.88 3.80
CA ASP A 39 -14.94 7.87 4.86
C ASP A 39 -16.35 8.42 4.81
N TYR A 40 -16.77 9.13 5.83
CA TYR A 40 -17.98 9.95 5.76
C TYR A 40 -17.74 11.18 4.88
N PRO A 41 -18.79 11.82 4.32
CA PRO A 41 -18.64 13.05 3.53
C PRO A 41 -17.91 14.17 4.26
N ASP A 42 -18.02 14.24 5.60
CA ASP A 42 -17.34 15.21 6.47
C ASP A 42 -15.88 14.87 6.76
N ARG A 43 -15.36 13.75 6.22
CA ARG A 43 -13.99 13.27 6.42
C ARG A 43 -13.62 12.95 7.87
N SER A 44 -14.60 12.57 8.68
CA SER A 44 -14.40 12.36 10.12
C SER A 44 -13.41 11.23 10.47
N LEU A 45 -13.23 10.21 9.61
CA LEU A 45 -12.16 9.21 9.80
C LEU A 45 -10.78 9.81 9.49
N THR A 46 -10.66 10.50 8.35
CA THR A 46 -9.40 11.15 7.93
C THR A 46 -8.95 12.20 8.96
N ILE A 47 -9.87 12.99 9.52
CA ILE A 47 -9.57 13.99 10.57
C ILE A 47 -8.96 13.33 11.82
N ARG A 48 -9.39 12.11 12.15
CA ARG A 48 -8.84 11.32 13.27
C ARG A 48 -7.63 10.47 12.87
N ASP A 49 -7.11 10.64 11.65
CA ASP A 49 -6.07 9.80 11.07
C ASP A 49 -6.42 8.29 11.04
N HIS A 50 -7.70 7.96 10.90
CA HIS A 50 -8.16 6.59 10.71
C HIS A 50 -8.30 6.27 9.22
N VAL A 51 -8.12 5.01 8.87
CA VAL A 51 -8.36 4.50 7.52
C VAL A 51 -9.31 3.31 7.61
N LEU A 52 -10.41 3.37 6.87
CA LEU A 52 -11.26 2.21 6.58
C LEU A 52 -11.13 1.90 5.09
N ARG A 53 -10.81 0.65 4.73
CA ARG A 53 -10.64 0.28 3.33
C ARG A 53 -11.08 -1.15 3.05
N ILE A 54 -11.55 -1.37 1.82
CA ILE A 54 -11.68 -2.71 1.23
C ILE A 54 -10.51 -2.88 0.27
N ARG A 55 -9.76 -3.96 0.43
CA ARG A 55 -8.73 -4.41 -0.50
C ARG A 55 -9.19 -5.62 -1.28
N VAL A 56 -8.99 -5.59 -2.60
CA VAL A 56 -9.24 -6.74 -3.47
C VAL A 56 -7.92 -7.15 -4.12
N TYR A 57 -7.51 -8.37 -3.85
CA TYR A 57 -6.32 -9.02 -4.43
C TYR A 57 -6.77 -9.90 -5.59
N GLU A 58 -6.21 -9.72 -6.78
CA GLU A 58 -6.52 -10.48 -7.99
C GLU A 58 -5.25 -11.08 -8.58
N SER A 59 -5.18 -12.41 -8.65
CA SER A 59 -4.08 -13.14 -9.29
C SER A 59 -4.64 -14.31 -10.10
N GLY A 60 -4.60 -14.21 -11.43
CA GLY A 60 -5.26 -15.14 -12.33
C GLY A 60 -6.76 -15.23 -12.06
N ALA A 61 -7.26 -16.41 -11.77
CA ALA A 61 -8.69 -16.65 -11.44
C ALA A 61 -8.99 -16.52 -9.93
N VAL A 62 -7.98 -16.24 -9.09
CA VAL A 62 -8.15 -16.14 -7.64
C VAL A 62 -8.38 -14.69 -7.26
N GLN A 63 -9.48 -14.46 -6.54
CA GLN A 63 -9.79 -13.18 -5.93
C GLN A 63 -9.95 -13.36 -4.42
N LYS A 64 -9.34 -12.46 -3.65
CA LYS A 64 -9.46 -12.39 -2.19
C LYS A 64 -9.74 -10.96 -1.79
N ALA A 65 -10.73 -10.76 -0.93
CA ALA A 65 -11.01 -9.43 -0.39
C ALA A 65 -10.77 -9.37 1.12
N MET A 66 -10.36 -8.19 1.60
CA MET A 66 -10.11 -7.88 3.01
C MET A 66 -10.75 -6.55 3.35
N LEU A 67 -11.37 -6.45 4.52
CA LEU A 67 -11.73 -5.19 5.16
C LEU A 67 -10.66 -4.87 6.19
N ASP A 68 -10.05 -3.70 6.05
CA ASP A 68 -9.03 -3.22 7.00
C ASP A 68 -9.48 -1.92 7.65
N TRP A 69 -9.21 -1.82 8.95
CA TRP A 69 -9.22 -0.57 9.67
C TRP A 69 -7.82 -0.29 10.24
N LYS A 70 -7.34 0.95 10.07
CA LYS A 70 -6.09 1.44 10.67
C LYS A 70 -6.40 2.61 11.58
N GLY A 71 -5.86 2.58 12.78
CA GLY A 71 -5.94 3.65 13.76
C GLY A 71 -4.98 4.80 13.47
N GLU A 72 -4.83 5.69 14.44
CA GLU A 72 -3.95 6.86 14.37
C GLU A 72 -2.48 6.46 14.12
N THR A 73 -1.79 7.24 13.28
CA THR A 73 -0.36 7.07 13.02
C THR A 73 0.46 7.55 14.22
N ARG A 74 1.42 6.74 14.64
CA ARG A 74 2.46 7.10 15.59
C ARG A 74 3.82 6.95 14.95
N TYR A 75 4.79 7.71 15.44
CA TYR A 75 6.18 7.59 15.00
C TYR A 75 7.04 7.20 16.20
N GLU A 76 7.69 6.05 16.09
CA GLU A 76 8.54 5.49 17.13
C GLU A 76 9.90 5.15 16.53
N HIS A 77 10.97 5.77 17.02
CA HIS A 77 12.35 5.57 16.54
C HIS A 77 12.55 5.71 15.02
N GLY A 78 11.78 6.61 14.38
CA GLY A 78 11.83 6.83 12.93
C GLY A 78 10.98 5.87 12.09
N PHE A 79 10.28 4.94 12.71
CA PHE A 79 9.32 4.05 12.07
C PHE A 79 7.91 4.58 12.21
N LYS A 80 7.11 4.36 11.19
CA LYS A 80 5.66 4.59 11.23
C LYS A 80 4.99 3.36 11.86
N VAL A 81 4.16 3.59 12.87
CA VAL A 81 3.48 2.55 13.64
C VAL A 81 1.99 2.85 13.70
N ARG A 82 1.17 1.83 13.43
CA ARG A 82 -0.30 1.93 13.51
C ARG A 82 -0.89 0.66 14.13
N GLU A 83 -2.04 0.82 14.77
CA GLU A 83 -2.90 -0.32 15.06
C GLU A 83 -3.68 -0.70 13.80
N GLU A 84 -3.70 -1.98 13.47
CA GLU A 84 -4.44 -2.51 12.32
C GLU A 84 -5.33 -3.68 12.74
N VAL A 85 -6.56 -3.69 12.22
CA VAL A 85 -7.51 -4.79 12.30
C VAL A 85 -7.93 -5.15 10.89
N SER A 86 -7.76 -6.41 10.51
CA SER A 86 -8.10 -6.93 9.19
C SER A 86 -8.98 -8.17 9.31
N THR A 87 -9.95 -8.29 8.42
CA THR A 87 -10.80 -9.48 8.31
C THR A 87 -11.07 -9.83 6.85
N PRO A 88 -11.10 -11.12 6.48
CA PRO A 88 -11.49 -11.51 5.15
C PRO A 88 -12.95 -11.16 4.87
N VAL A 89 -13.26 -10.88 3.61
CA VAL A 89 -14.58 -10.55 3.09
C VAL A 89 -14.90 -11.51 1.95
N GLU A 90 -16.03 -12.20 2.03
CA GLU A 90 -16.46 -13.12 0.98
C GLU A 90 -16.99 -12.39 -0.24
N ASP A 91 -17.75 -11.31 -0.03
CA ASP A 91 -18.40 -10.50 -1.07
C ASP A 91 -18.05 -9.02 -0.87
N ALA A 92 -17.07 -8.55 -1.63
CA ALA A 92 -16.60 -7.15 -1.56
C ALA A 92 -17.64 -6.16 -2.11
N ASP A 93 -18.44 -6.57 -3.09
CA ASP A 93 -19.46 -5.71 -3.69
C ASP A 93 -20.65 -5.53 -2.74
N ALA A 94 -21.09 -6.61 -2.09
CA ALA A 94 -22.12 -6.52 -1.04
C ALA A 94 -21.65 -5.65 0.13
N LEU A 95 -20.40 -5.80 0.60
CA LEU A 95 -19.85 -4.97 1.66
C LEU A 95 -19.75 -3.49 1.23
N THR A 96 -19.31 -3.21 0.00
CA THR A 96 -19.29 -1.85 -0.57
C THR A 96 -20.69 -1.24 -0.49
N LYS A 97 -21.71 -2.00 -0.91
CA LYS A 97 -23.11 -1.53 -0.87
C LYS A 97 -23.59 -1.25 0.55
N ILE A 98 -23.23 -2.10 1.51
CA ILE A 98 -23.55 -1.87 2.94
C ILE A 98 -22.91 -0.57 3.43
N LEU A 99 -21.62 -0.35 3.13
CA LEU A 99 -20.93 0.88 3.53
C LEU A 99 -21.58 2.13 2.92
N GLU A 100 -21.95 2.09 1.64
CA GLU A 100 -22.68 3.19 0.98
C GLU A 100 -24.03 3.47 1.68
N MET A 101 -24.78 2.43 2.01
CA MET A 101 -26.08 2.58 2.72
C MET A 101 -25.91 3.12 4.14
N LEU A 102 -24.75 2.90 4.77
CA LEU A 102 -24.38 3.47 6.07
C LEU A 102 -23.83 4.91 5.95
N GLY A 103 -23.80 5.48 4.74
CA GLY A 103 -23.39 6.85 4.48
C GLY A 103 -21.89 7.05 4.21
N PHE A 104 -21.13 5.97 4.08
CA PHE A 104 -19.73 6.06 3.65
C PHE A 104 -19.65 6.35 2.14
N VAL A 105 -18.61 7.08 1.75
CA VAL A 105 -18.27 7.36 0.36
C VAL A 105 -16.84 6.91 0.08
N VAL A 106 -16.55 6.49 -1.16
CA VAL A 106 -15.18 6.21 -1.59
C VAL A 106 -14.44 7.54 -1.74
N THR A 107 -13.34 7.68 -1.03
CA THR A 107 -12.56 8.92 -0.99
C THR A 107 -11.25 8.84 -1.74
N ILE A 108 -10.66 7.65 -1.82
CA ILE A 108 -9.43 7.35 -2.53
C ILE A 108 -9.57 5.94 -3.12
N GLU A 109 -9.18 5.80 -4.37
CA GLU A 109 -9.00 4.51 -5.02
C GLU A 109 -7.55 4.40 -5.49
N VAL A 110 -6.91 3.28 -5.17
CA VAL A 110 -5.55 2.94 -5.59
C VAL A 110 -5.58 1.56 -6.23
N ASP A 111 -5.17 1.49 -7.50
CA ASP A 111 -5.15 0.27 -8.30
C ASP A 111 -3.73 0.07 -8.84
N ARG A 112 -3.06 -0.98 -8.41
CA ARG A 112 -1.64 -1.21 -8.71
C ARG A 112 -1.31 -2.68 -8.86
N GLN A 113 -0.20 -2.97 -9.55
CA GLN A 113 0.41 -4.29 -9.52
C GLN A 113 1.31 -4.40 -8.29
N ILE A 114 1.28 -5.54 -7.63
CA ILE A 114 2.16 -5.80 -6.49
C ILE A 114 2.88 -7.14 -6.62
N ALA A 115 4.07 -7.21 -6.02
CA ALA A 115 4.77 -8.46 -5.75
C ALA A 115 5.21 -8.46 -4.28
N GLN A 116 4.71 -9.41 -3.50
CA GLN A 116 4.95 -9.50 -2.06
C GLN A 116 5.79 -10.73 -1.74
N TYR A 117 6.82 -10.53 -0.93
CA TYR A 117 7.77 -11.54 -0.50
C TYR A 117 7.80 -11.65 1.02
N GLU A 118 8.02 -12.85 1.52
CA GLU A 118 8.51 -13.09 2.88
C GLU A 118 10.05 -13.18 2.81
N LEU A 119 10.75 -12.33 3.56
CA LEU A 119 12.21 -12.28 3.66
C LEU A 119 12.61 -12.30 5.14
N GLY A 120 12.93 -13.49 5.67
CA GLY A 120 13.07 -13.70 7.11
C GLY A 120 11.76 -13.36 7.83
N ASP A 121 11.84 -12.47 8.83
CA ASP A 121 10.69 -12.00 9.62
C ASP A 121 10.09 -10.68 9.05
N ALA A 122 10.51 -10.26 7.86
CA ALA A 122 9.98 -9.09 7.18
C ALA A 122 9.11 -9.48 5.99
N VAL A 123 8.13 -8.63 5.70
CA VAL A 123 7.38 -8.62 4.44
C VAL A 123 7.94 -7.52 3.56
N VAL A 124 8.32 -7.85 2.33
CA VAL A 124 8.79 -6.89 1.31
C VAL A 124 7.76 -6.87 0.20
N ARG A 125 7.17 -5.70 -0.08
CA ARG A 125 6.16 -5.53 -1.12
C ARG A 125 6.59 -4.46 -2.11
N PHE A 126 6.75 -4.85 -3.37
CA PHE A 126 6.92 -3.94 -4.49
C PHE A 126 5.55 -3.54 -5.01
N GLU A 127 5.39 -2.26 -5.35
CA GLU A 127 4.14 -1.67 -5.82
C GLU A 127 4.41 -0.86 -7.09
N GLU A 128 3.70 -1.18 -8.18
CA GLU A 128 3.80 -0.49 -9.48
C GLU A 128 2.46 0.15 -9.81
N TYR A 129 2.46 1.47 -9.95
CA TYR A 129 1.28 2.30 -10.21
C TYR A 129 1.16 2.66 -11.68
N PRO A 130 -0.04 3.05 -12.18
CA PRO A 130 -0.22 3.45 -13.58
C PRO A 130 0.69 4.59 -14.04
N GLU A 131 0.77 5.69 -13.27
CA GLU A 131 1.67 6.81 -13.55
C GLU A 131 2.19 7.39 -12.22
N MET A 132 3.18 6.73 -11.63
CA MET A 132 3.93 7.19 -10.47
C MET A 132 5.22 6.37 -10.37
N ASP A 133 6.17 6.83 -9.55
CA ASP A 133 7.35 6.03 -9.21
C ASP A 133 6.92 4.71 -8.56
N PRO A 134 7.52 3.58 -8.93
CA PRO A 134 7.30 2.35 -8.20
C PRO A 134 7.87 2.45 -6.79
N LEU A 135 7.21 1.82 -5.84
CA LEU A 135 7.61 1.83 -4.43
C LEU A 135 7.95 0.42 -3.96
N VAL A 136 8.80 0.35 -2.94
CA VAL A 136 8.95 -0.81 -2.08
C VAL A 136 8.55 -0.46 -0.66
N GLU A 137 7.72 -1.29 -0.06
CA GLU A 137 7.33 -1.25 1.35
C GLU A 137 7.98 -2.42 2.06
N VAL A 138 8.58 -2.16 3.22
CA VAL A 138 9.13 -3.19 4.10
C VAL A 138 8.43 -3.10 5.45
N GLU A 139 7.82 -4.20 5.86
CA GLU A 139 7.01 -4.31 7.07
C GLU A 139 7.57 -5.44 7.97
N GLY A 140 7.56 -5.22 9.30
CA GLY A 140 8.04 -6.19 10.27
C GLY A 140 8.44 -5.55 11.60
N THR A 141 9.28 -6.24 12.38
CA THR A 141 9.95 -5.58 13.52
C THR A 141 11.01 -4.59 13.00
N PRO A 142 11.40 -3.56 13.77
CA PRO A 142 12.47 -2.65 13.35
C PRO A 142 13.74 -3.37 12.90
N GLU A 143 14.16 -4.41 13.60
CA GLU A 143 15.34 -5.20 13.29
C GLU A 143 15.19 -5.98 11.97
N ALA A 144 14.01 -6.58 11.76
CA ALA A 144 13.70 -7.31 10.53
C ALA A 144 13.65 -6.36 9.31
N ILE A 145 13.06 -5.17 9.48
CA ILE A 145 13.03 -4.13 8.45
C ILE A 145 14.45 -3.69 8.06
N GLU A 146 15.30 -3.35 9.05
CA GLU A 146 16.69 -2.92 8.77
C GLU A 146 17.49 -4.04 8.08
N HIS A 147 17.30 -5.28 8.50
CA HIS A 147 17.95 -6.43 7.86
C HIS A 147 17.46 -6.60 6.42
N ALA A 148 16.16 -6.61 6.17
CA ALA A 148 15.60 -6.73 4.82
C ALA A 148 16.08 -5.60 3.90
N ILE A 149 16.10 -4.35 4.35
CA ILE A 149 16.61 -3.20 3.59
C ILE A 149 18.06 -3.42 3.15
N SER A 150 18.90 -3.96 4.01
CA SER A 150 20.31 -4.25 3.69
C SER A 150 20.47 -5.26 2.54
N LEU A 151 19.45 -6.11 2.30
CA LEU A 151 19.44 -7.15 1.29
C LEU A 151 18.81 -6.71 -0.04
N ILE A 152 17.94 -5.68 -0.01
CA ILE A 152 17.25 -5.18 -1.21
C ILE A 152 18.18 -4.43 -2.17
N GLY A 153 19.34 -3.94 -1.65
CA GLY A 153 20.33 -3.21 -2.44
C GLY A 153 19.95 -1.75 -2.74
N LEU A 154 18.97 -1.19 -2.07
CA LEU A 154 18.65 0.24 -2.07
C LEU A 154 19.34 0.93 -0.87
N PRO A 155 19.73 2.22 -1.01
CA PRO A 155 20.34 2.93 0.10
C PRO A 155 19.34 3.11 1.26
N ARG A 156 19.76 2.82 2.49
CA ARG A 156 18.92 2.98 3.70
C ARG A 156 18.33 4.39 3.82
N THR A 157 19.08 5.41 3.38
CA THR A 157 18.65 6.81 3.40
C THR A 157 17.45 7.12 2.49
N GLY A 158 17.15 6.24 1.54
CA GLY A 158 15.95 6.34 0.69
C GLY A 158 14.68 5.83 1.35
N PHE A 159 14.80 5.07 2.47
CA PHE A 159 13.65 4.53 3.18
C PHE A 159 13.13 5.51 4.22
N THR A 160 11.86 5.87 4.10
CA THR A 160 11.19 6.84 4.97
C THR A 160 9.90 6.26 5.55
N SER A 161 9.38 6.93 6.58
CA SER A 161 8.07 6.65 7.17
C SER A 161 6.94 7.48 6.54
N GLU A 162 7.21 8.11 5.40
CA GLU A 162 6.26 8.94 4.67
C GLU A 162 5.04 8.15 4.17
N ARG A 163 3.95 8.86 3.96
CA ARG A 163 2.69 8.31 3.44
C ARG A 163 2.73 8.27 1.91
N LEU A 164 1.89 7.45 1.28
CA LEU A 164 1.73 7.43 -0.17
C LEU A 164 1.46 8.83 -0.76
N THR A 165 0.70 9.66 -0.05
CA THR A 165 0.43 11.05 -0.46
C THR A 165 1.67 11.93 -0.56
N ASP A 166 2.69 11.65 0.26
CA ASP A 166 3.95 12.40 0.23
C ASP A 166 4.78 11.98 -0.98
N PHE A 167 4.83 10.68 -1.29
CA PHE A 167 5.45 10.17 -2.53
C PHE A 167 4.76 10.72 -3.78
N VAL A 168 3.42 10.82 -3.79
CA VAL A 168 2.66 11.48 -4.87
C VAL A 168 3.12 12.92 -5.02
N ALA A 169 3.18 13.69 -3.94
CA ALA A 169 3.62 15.09 -3.97
C ALA A 169 5.06 15.24 -4.48
N HIS A 170 5.98 14.35 -4.05
CA HIS A 170 7.37 14.34 -4.52
C HIS A 170 7.47 14.01 -6.02
N TYR A 171 6.72 13.01 -6.50
CA TYR A 171 6.65 12.66 -7.93
C TYR A 171 6.14 13.86 -8.76
N GLU A 172 5.04 14.49 -8.36
CA GLU A 172 4.43 15.62 -9.07
C GLU A 172 5.36 16.83 -9.08
N ALA A 173 5.98 17.15 -7.94
CA ALA A 173 6.93 18.27 -7.83
C ALA A 173 8.17 18.07 -8.71
N ARG A 174 8.69 16.84 -8.79
CA ARG A 174 9.90 16.51 -9.58
C ARG A 174 9.62 16.42 -11.08
N THR A 175 8.45 15.88 -11.46
CA THR A 175 8.17 15.59 -12.88
C THR A 175 7.30 16.64 -13.57
N GLY A 176 6.58 17.47 -12.80
CA GLY A 176 5.55 18.38 -13.31
C GLY A 176 4.30 17.65 -13.84
N ARG A 177 4.19 16.33 -13.65
CA ARG A 177 3.09 15.50 -14.12
C ARG A 177 2.24 15.05 -12.94
N ARG A 178 0.93 14.96 -13.14
CA ARG A 178 0.03 14.42 -12.13
C ARG A 178 0.24 12.91 -11.97
N ALA A 179 0.32 12.44 -10.74
CA ALA A 179 0.36 11.01 -10.46
C ALA A 179 -1.01 10.35 -10.73
N VAL A 180 -0.99 9.16 -11.33
CA VAL A 180 -2.20 8.33 -11.55
C VAL A 180 -2.05 7.07 -10.71
N LEU A 181 -2.92 6.95 -9.69
CA LEU A 181 -2.91 5.81 -8.76
C LEU A 181 -3.93 4.73 -9.13
N SER A 182 -4.90 5.04 -10.00
CA SER A 182 -5.94 4.11 -10.47
C SER A 182 -6.35 4.43 -11.90
N ASN A 183 -6.46 3.41 -12.73
CA ASN A 183 -6.96 3.54 -14.09
C ASN A 183 -8.48 3.81 -14.14
N SER A 184 -9.22 3.42 -13.11
CA SER A 184 -10.67 3.64 -13.02
C SER A 184 -11.03 5.12 -12.82
N ALA A 185 -10.15 5.91 -12.20
CA ALA A 185 -10.38 7.36 -12.00
C ALA A 185 -10.41 8.16 -13.32
N ASN A 186 -9.81 7.64 -14.39
CA ASN A 186 -9.82 8.28 -15.72
C ASN A 186 -11.14 8.08 -16.49
N SER A 187 -12.00 7.16 -16.08
CA SER A 187 -13.30 6.93 -16.76
C SER A 187 -14.41 7.87 -16.29
N ALA A 188 -14.31 8.46 -15.11
CA ALA A 188 -15.32 9.38 -14.54
C ALA A 188 -15.17 10.85 -15.00
N GLY A 189 -14.09 11.21 -15.68
CA GLY A 189 -13.79 12.57 -16.14
C GLY A 189 -14.08 12.85 -17.63
N ARG A 190 -14.73 11.92 -18.35
CA ARG A 190 -15.10 12.08 -19.77
C ARG A 190 -16.62 11.95 -19.99
N GLN A 191 -17.39 12.74 -19.27
CA GLN A 191 -18.77 13.03 -19.65
C GLN A 191 -19.02 14.52 -19.64
#